data_105e89f41d46414b80e1e196b028447f
#
_entry.id   105e89f41d46414b80e1e196b028447f
#
_cell.length_a   1.000
_cell.length_b   1.000
_cell.length_c   1.000
_cell.angle_alpha   90.00
_cell.angle_beta   90.00
_cell.angle_gamma   90.00
#
_symmetry.space_group_name_H-M   'P 1'
#
loop_
_entity.id
_entity.type
_entity.pdbx_description
1 polymer ?
#
loop_
_entity_poly.entity_id
_entity_poly.type
_entity_poly.pdbx_seq_one_letter_code
_entity_poly.pdbx_strand_id
1 'polypeptide(L)'
;VEAGEPADSRLMQHLLSDVMGDGGQWTMAMNVYKKYGAVPKDLFPETESSKNTGEMNVQLRRLLHTAVAHMYADPASIESVIAEATAAGHRILTIHLGEPPKSFDWEWTDKDGEFHRDGEITPVEFWQKYVGSADLESYVCLVDDPRQEHAKGKKIGIEHLGNVAGGDPTEYLNVPNQFMKDCVRQILEEQGIPVWFGADCHPMMDRENGAWATDLFEYGKVYGVDFDLNKEDRVRFADSAMNHAMAFVGVDVAEDGTTTRRWRVENSWGDKIADKGYFTMSDDWFTEYVYEVAVPKALLPAEYQAALDEPATMLPAWDPMGALAD
;
A
#
# COMPACT_ATOMS: atom_id res chain seq x y z
N VAL A 1 -12.22 -19.52 11.71
CA VAL A 1 -12.71 -20.44 12.80
C VAL A 1 -14.22 -20.58 12.73
N GLU A 2 -14.94 -19.46 12.74
CA GLU A 2 -16.43 -19.44 12.72
C GLU A 2 -17.03 -20.20 11.52
N ALA A 3 -16.41 -20.08 10.34
CA ALA A 3 -16.79 -20.78 9.13
C ALA A 3 -16.41 -22.29 9.13
N GLY A 4 -15.80 -22.79 10.21
CA GLY A 4 -15.36 -24.19 10.31
C GLY A 4 -14.10 -24.53 9.51
N GLU A 5 -13.32 -23.52 9.09
CA GLU A 5 -12.06 -23.74 8.36
C GLU A 5 -11.05 -24.47 9.25
N PRO A 6 -10.44 -25.59 8.79
CA PRO A 6 -9.45 -26.33 9.59
C PRO A 6 -8.18 -25.49 9.86
N ALA A 7 -7.62 -25.63 11.08
CA ALA A 7 -6.43 -24.87 11.49
C ALA A 7 -5.18 -25.15 10.61
N ASP A 8 -5.11 -26.32 10.02
CA ASP A 8 -4.03 -26.78 9.15
C ASP A 8 -4.32 -26.60 7.64
N SER A 9 -5.43 -25.96 7.29
CA SER A 9 -5.74 -25.63 5.90
C SER A 9 -4.73 -24.61 5.34
N ARG A 10 -4.55 -24.63 4.02
CA ARG A 10 -3.69 -23.64 3.34
C ARG A 10 -4.10 -22.20 3.65
N LEU A 11 -5.40 -21.92 3.70
CA LEU A 11 -5.93 -20.60 4.01
C LEU A 11 -5.50 -20.15 5.41
N MET A 12 -5.75 -20.97 6.44
CA MET A 12 -5.40 -20.62 7.82
C MET A 12 -3.89 -20.49 8.00
N GLN A 13 -3.09 -21.39 7.40
CA GLN A 13 -1.63 -21.28 7.45
C GLN A 13 -1.13 -19.99 6.78
N HIS A 14 -1.73 -19.59 5.66
CA HIS A 14 -1.39 -18.33 5.00
C HIS A 14 -1.75 -17.13 5.88
N LEU A 15 -3.00 -17.03 6.36
CA LEU A 15 -3.48 -15.90 7.18
C LEU A 15 -2.73 -15.78 8.51
N LEU A 16 -2.24 -16.89 9.07
CA LEU A 16 -1.50 -16.90 10.34
C LEU A 16 0.00 -16.75 10.16
N SER A 17 0.56 -16.94 8.97
CA SER A 17 2.00 -16.79 8.73
C SER A 17 2.48 -15.37 8.94
N ASP A 18 1.65 -14.39 8.56
CA ASP A 18 1.87 -12.96 8.79
C ASP A 18 0.58 -12.27 9.25
N VAL A 19 0.12 -12.63 10.46
CA VAL A 19 -1.14 -12.13 11.03
C VAL A 19 -1.06 -10.69 11.53
N MET A 20 0.14 -10.13 11.63
CA MET A 20 0.39 -8.77 12.10
C MET A 20 1.68 -8.23 11.46
N GLY A 21 1.49 -7.41 10.46
CA GLY A 21 2.50 -6.58 9.81
C GLY A 21 2.06 -5.11 9.80
N ASP A 22 2.95 -4.23 9.43
CA ASP A 22 2.70 -2.78 9.23
C ASP A 22 2.68 -2.38 7.75
N GLY A 23 2.76 -3.35 6.84
CA GLY A 23 2.53 -3.17 5.42
C GLY A 23 1.06 -2.96 5.06
N GLY A 24 0.79 -2.39 3.89
CA GLY A 24 -0.57 -2.11 3.46
C GLY A 24 -0.72 -1.83 1.98
N GLN A 25 -1.96 -1.55 1.62
CA GLN A 25 -2.43 -1.15 0.29
C GLN A 25 -3.09 0.22 0.36
N TRP A 26 -3.24 0.91 -0.78
CA TRP A 26 -3.93 2.20 -0.84
C TRP A 26 -5.31 2.17 -0.17
N THR A 27 -6.16 1.20 -0.53
CA THR A 27 -7.51 1.05 0.04
C THR A 27 -7.47 0.87 1.56
N MET A 28 -6.48 0.16 2.08
CA MET A 28 -6.31 -0.04 3.52
C MET A 28 -6.00 1.28 4.23
N ALA A 29 -5.13 2.12 3.67
CA ALA A 29 -4.85 3.45 4.20
C ALA A 29 -6.10 4.34 4.18
N MET A 30 -6.85 4.34 3.06
CA MET A 30 -8.10 5.09 2.96
C MET A 30 -9.16 4.63 3.98
N ASN A 31 -9.29 3.33 4.21
CA ASN A 31 -10.19 2.78 5.23
C ASN A 31 -9.86 3.28 6.64
N VAL A 32 -8.56 3.38 6.97
CA VAL A 32 -8.12 3.94 8.26
C VAL A 32 -8.51 5.41 8.37
N TYR A 33 -8.21 6.22 7.35
CA TYR A 33 -8.54 7.65 7.37
C TYR A 33 -10.05 7.91 7.38
N LYS A 34 -10.84 7.18 6.61
CA LYS A 34 -12.32 7.28 6.62
C LYS A 34 -12.90 6.99 8.00
N LYS A 35 -12.40 5.98 8.68
CA LYS A 35 -12.93 5.53 9.96
C LYS A 35 -12.42 6.33 11.16
N TYR A 36 -11.14 6.67 11.16
CA TYR A 36 -10.46 7.24 12.33
C TYR A 36 -9.96 8.67 12.12
N GLY A 37 -9.96 9.17 10.88
CA GLY A 37 -9.46 10.50 10.54
C GLY A 37 -7.94 10.59 10.56
N ALA A 38 -7.44 11.82 10.73
CA ALA A 38 -6.01 12.10 10.82
C ALA A 38 -5.73 13.08 11.97
N VAL A 39 -4.52 12.99 12.54
CA VAL A 39 -4.01 13.88 13.57
C VAL A 39 -2.71 14.51 13.09
N PRO A 40 -2.52 15.82 13.24
CA PRO A 40 -1.25 16.46 12.94
C PRO A 40 -0.10 15.85 13.74
N LYS A 41 1.06 15.68 13.10
CA LYS A 41 2.23 15.01 13.70
C LYS A 41 2.69 15.65 15.02
N ASP A 42 2.60 16.96 15.15
CA ASP A 42 3.03 17.67 16.36
C ASP A 42 2.14 17.40 17.56
N LEU A 43 0.87 16.98 17.33
CA LEU A 43 -0.10 16.65 18.38
C LEU A 43 -0.10 15.16 18.76
N PHE A 44 0.44 14.31 17.90
CA PHE A 44 0.65 12.89 18.15
C PHE A 44 2.03 12.48 17.61
N PRO A 45 3.11 12.83 18.36
CA PRO A 45 4.48 12.65 17.89
C PRO A 45 4.92 11.19 17.88
N GLU A 46 5.92 10.92 17.04
CA GLU A 46 6.59 9.62 16.98
C GLU A 46 7.17 9.19 18.32
N THR A 47 7.02 7.90 18.63
CA THR A 47 7.65 7.22 19.77
C THR A 47 8.88 6.44 19.31
N GLU A 48 9.63 5.85 20.25
CA GLU A 48 10.69 4.91 19.90
C GLU A 48 10.14 3.64 19.23
N SER A 49 8.96 3.19 19.65
CA SER A 49 8.29 2.01 19.05
C SER A 49 7.70 2.28 17.67
N SER A 50 7.26 3.50 17.37
CA SER A 50 6.77 3.84 16.01
C SER A 50 7.88 3.86 14.97
N LYS A 51 9.12 4.12 15.40
CA LYS A 51 10.32 4.08 14.55
C LYS A 51 10.90 2.68 14.40
N ASN A 52 10.55 1.76 15.29
CA ASN A 52 11.01 0.37 15.30
C ASN A 52 9.90 -0.53 15.85
N THR A 53 8.97 -0.92 14.99
CA THR A 53 7.75 -1.66 15.34
C THR A 53 7.98 -3.14 15.68
N GLY A 54 9.16 -3.68 15.38
CA GLY A 54 9.44 -5.12 15.41
C GLY A 54 9.06 -5.81 16.72
N GLU A 55 9.48 -5.29 17.88
CA GLU A 55 9.16 -5.89 19.19
C GLU A 55 7.67 -5.78 19.52
N MET A 56 7.02 -4.67 19.21
CA MET A 56 5.59 -4.49 19.38
C MET A 56 4.80 -5.49 18.53
N ASN A 57 5.17 -5.62 17.25
CA ASN A 57 4.53 -6.55 16.32
C ASN A 57 4.69 -8.01 16.75
N VAL A 58 5.83 -8.39 17.33
CA VAL A 58 6.03 -9.74 17.91
C VAL A 58 5.01 -10.02 19.03
N GLN A 59 4.76 -9.06 19.92
CA GLN A 59 3.81 -9.26 21.01
C GLN A 59 2.36 -9.30 20.50
N LEU A 60 2.00 -8.45 19.56
CA LEU A 60 0.69 -8.46 18.92
C LEU A 60 0.44 -9.76 18.16
N ARG A 61 1.42 -10.22 17.37
CA ARG A 61 1.34 -11.51 16.67
C ARG A 61 1.11 -12.68 17.65
N ARG A 62 1.84 -12.71 18.77
CA ARG A 62 1.67 -13.73 19.81
C ARG A 62 0.28 -13.68 20.44
N LEU A 63 -0.24 -12.48 20.71
CA LEU A 63 -1.60 -12.28 21.21
C LEU A 63 -2.64 -12.86 20.26
N LEU A 64 -2.53 -12.53 18.96
CA LEU A 64 -3.46 -13.00 17.94
C LEU A 64 -3.40 -14.52 17.76
N HIS A 65 -2.21 -15.12 17.70
CA HIS A 65 -2.08 -16.58 17.65
C HIS A 65 -2.68 -17.27 18.88
N THR A 66 -2.51 -16.68 20.08
CA THR A 66 -3.12 -17.21 21.31
C THR A 66 -4.64 -17.14 21.24
N ALA A 67 -5.19 -16.02 20.77
CA ALA A 67 -6.63 -15.85 20.58
C ALA A 67 -7.20 -16.91 19.61
N VAL A 68 -6.55 -17.10 18.46
CA VAL A 68 -6.96 -18.13 17.48
C VAL A 68 -6.93 -19.53 18.08
N ALA A 69 -5.88 -19.87 18.85
CA ALA A 69 -5.79 -21.17 19.52
C ALA A 69 -6.95 -21.39 20.50
N HIS A 70 -7.34 -20.36 21.27
CA HIS A 70 -8.48 -20.42 22.18
C HIS A 70 -9.81 -20.61 21.43
N MET A 71 -10.01 -19.89 20.31
CA MET A 71 -11.21 -20.05 19.48
C MET A 71 -11.36 -21.47 18.90
N TYR A 72 -10.26 -22.10 18.50
CA TYR A 72 -10.28 -23.50 18.04
C TYR A 72 -10.55 -24.49 19.19
N ALA A 73 -10.04 -24.21 20.38
CA ALA A 73 -10.26 -25.06 21.55
C ALA A 73 -11.69 -24.99 22.04
N ASP A 74 -12.33 -23.84 21.99
CA ASP A 74 -13.73 -23.61 22.38
C ASP A 74 -14.42 -22.64 21.41
N PRO A 75 -15.05 -23.14 20.35
CA PRO A 75 -15.76 -22.28 19.38
C PRO A 75 -16.92 -21.46 19.98
N ALA A 76 -17.46 -21.85 21.13
CA ALA A 76 -18.50 -21.06 21.78
C ALA A 76 -17.95 -19.78 22.43
N SER A 77 -16.65 -19.69 22.63
CA SER A 77 -15.98 -18.52 23.23
C SER A 77 -15.53 -17.43 22.20
N ILE A 78 -15.77 -17.60 20.91
CA ILE A 78 -15.23 -16.73 19.83
C ILE A 78 -15.45 -15.24 20.13
N GLU A 79 -16.69 -14.82 20.44
CA GLU A 79 -17.01 -13.41 20.71
C GLU A 79 -16.24 -12.85 21.92
N SER A 80 -16.16 -13.62 23.02
CA SER A 80 -15.43 -13.19 24.22
C SER A 80 -13.93 -13.11 23.96
N VAL A 81 -13.37 -14.08 23.24
CA VAL A 81 -11.94 -14.08 22.86
C VAL A 81 -11.60 -12.90 21.97
N ILE A 82 -12.44 -12.56 20.99
CA ILE A 82 -12.27 -11.37 20.16
C ILE A 82 -12.26 -10.09 21.00
N ALA A 83 -13.24 -9.94 21.92
CA ALA A 83 -13.33 -8.77 22.78
C ALA A 83 -12.10 -8.63 23.70
N GLU A 84 -11.65 -9.72 24.31
CA GLU A 84 -10.46 -9.76 25.18
C GLU A 84 -9.18 -9.46 24.40
N ALA A 85 -9.00 -10.09 23.24
CA ALA A 85 -7.84 -9.86 22.38
C ALA A 85 -7.79 -8.41 21.86
N THR A 86 -8.93 -7.84 21.45
CA THR A 86 -9.03 -6.44 21.03
C THR A 86 -8.63 -5.50 22.18
N ALA A 87 -9.15 -5.70 23.39
CA ALA A 87 -8.79 -4.88 24.54
C ALA A 87 -7.31 -5.04 24.93
N ALA A 88 -6.75 -6.23 24.81
CA ALA A 88 -5.34 -6.50 25.08
C ALA A 88 -4.44 -5.85 24.00
N GLY A 89 -4.82 -5.98 22.74
CA GLY A 89 -4.12 -5.33 21.61
C GLY A 89 -4.09 -3.80 21.75
N HIS A 90 -5.24 -3.20 22.08
CA HIS A 90 -5.31 -1.76 22.36
C HIS A 90 -4.36 -1.33 23.48
N ARG A 91 -4.27 -2.11 24.59
CA ARG A 91 -3.34 -1.80 25.68
C ARG A 91 -1.89 -1.89 25.23
N ILE A 92 -1.52 -2.89 24.43
CA ILE A 92 -0.15 -3.02 23.87
C ILE A 92 0.15 -1.81 23.01
N LEU A 93 -0.73 -1.46 22.08
CA LEU A 93 -0.55 -0.30 21.19
C LEU A 93 -0.42 1.00 21.99
N THR A 94 -1.29 1.23 23.00
CA THR A 94 -1.23 2.42 23.85
C THR A 94 0.07 2.53 24.64
N ILE A 95 0.61 1.41 25.14
CA ILE A 95 1.89 1.39 25.85
C ILE A 95 3.05 1.79 24.91
N HIS A 96 3.03 1.33 23.67
CA HIS A 96 4.11 1.55 22.71
C HIS A 96 4.01 2.87 21.95
N LEU A 97 2.78 3.28 21.59
CA LEU A 97 2.53 4.40 20.67
C LEU A 97 1.87 5.62 21.34
N GLY A 98 1.34 5.45 22.56
CA GLY A 98 0.48 6.45 23.20
C GLY A 98 -1.00 6.28 22.79
N GLU A 99 -1.88 6.99 23.49
CA GLU A 99 -3.31 7.02 23.15
C GLU A 99 -3.58 8.14 22.15
N PRO A 100 -4.15 7.83 20.97
CA PRO A 100 -4.47 8.87 20.00
C PRO A 100 -5.54 9.80 20.57
N PRO A 101 -5.44 11.14 20.33
CA PRO A 101 -6.40 12.10 20.84
C PRO A 101 -7.78 11.88 20.21
N LYS A 102 -8.83 12.01 21.02
CA LYS A 102 -10.22 11.97 20.54
C LYS A 102 -10.66 13.30 19.93
N SER A 103 -10.10 14.40 20.42
CA SER A 103 -10.21 15.75 19.89
C SER A 103 -8.94 16.53 20.23
N PHE A 104 -8.69 17.64 19.54
CA PHE A 104 -7.56 18.52 19.78
C PHE A 104 -7.91 19.96 19.37
N ASP A 105 -7.27 20.94 20.02
CA ASP A 105 -7.37 22.34 19.63
C ASP A 105 -6.43 22.59 18.45
N TRP A 106 -6.99 22.92 17.28
CA TRP A 106 -6.24 23.10 16.06
C TRP A 106 -6.03 24.55 15.72
N GLU A 107 -4.78 24.95 15.71
CA GLU A 107 -4.33 26.29 15.30
C GLU A 107 -3.02 26.16 14.51
N TRP A 108 -2.82 27.04 13.54
CA TRP A 108 -1.60 27.03 12.72
C TRP A 108 -1.31 28.40 12.13
N THR A 109 -0.07 28.60 11.69
CA THR A 109 0.34 29.75 10.88
C THR A 109 0.61 29.25 9.45
N ASP A 110 0.03 29.89 8.48
CA ASP A 110 0.23 29.52 7.07
C ASP A 110 1.58 30.02 6.52
N LYS A 111 1.86 29.70 5.22
CA LYS A 111 3.08 30.09 4.54
C LYS A 111 3.26 31.62 4.41
N ASP A 112 2.19 32.40 4.49
CA ASP A 112 2.18 33.86 4.39
C ASP A 112 2.32 34.53 5.77
N GLY A 113 2.40 33.71 6.85
CA GLY A 113 2.54 34.17 8.24
C GLY A 113 1.21 34.52 8.94
N GLU A 114 0.07 34.23 8.31
CA GLU A 114 -1.24 34.47 8.88
C GLU A 114 -1.65 33.35 9.87
N PHE A 115 -2.15 33.78 11.05
CA PHE A 115 -2.61 32.84 12.07
C PHE A 115 -4.04 32.41 11.82
N HIS A 116 -4.26 31.09 11.95
CA HIS A 116 -5.57 30.46 11.81
C HIS A 116 -5.91 29.64 13.05
N ARG A 117 -7.19 29.54 13.39
CA ARG A 117 -7.68 28.71 14.49
C ARG A 117 -9.04 28.14 14.19
N ASP A 118 -9.17 26.81 14.28
CA ASP A 118 -10.46 26.11 14.24
C ASP A 118 -11.03 25.85 15.63
N GLY A 119 -10.17 25.86 16.67
CA GLY A 119 -10.56 25.42 18.00
C GLY A 119 -10.59 23.90 18.12
N GLU A 120 -11.46 23.38 18.99
CA GLU A 120 -11.56 21.96 19.22
C GLU A 120 -12.17 21.24 18.00
N ILE A 121 -11.45 20.25 17.48
CA ILE A 121 -11.81 19.45 16.30
C ILE A 121 -11.45 17.98 16.54
N THR A 122 -12.24 17.06 15.99
CA THR A 122 -11.93 15.62 16.01
C THR A 122 -11.01 15.22 14.86
N PRO A 123 -10.28 14.10 14.95
CA PRO A 123 -9.47 13.57 13.84
C PRO A 123 -10.24 13.38 12.52
N VAL A 124 -11.51 12.97 12.59
CA VAL A 124 -12.37 12.79 11.41
C VAL A 124 -12.73 14.12 10.77
N GLU A 125 -13.12 15.12 11.58
CA GLU A 125 -13.41 16.48 11.09
C GLU A 125 -12.16 17.14 10.49
N PHE A 126 -10.98 16.93 11.11
CA PHE A 126 -9.72 17.40 10.58
C PHE A 126 -9.43 16.79 9.20
N TRP A 127 -9.54 15.46 9.07
CA TRP A 127 -9.39 14.77 7.79
C TRP A 127 -10.34 15.33 6.73
N GLN A 128 -11.63 15.41 7.03
CA GLN A 128 -12.65 15.94 6.10
C GLN A 128 -12.37 17.37 5.66
N LYS A 129 -11.94 18.22 6.58
CA LYS A 129 -11.70 19.65 6.30
C LYS A 129 -10.43 19.89 5.49
N TYR A 130 -9.33 19.22 5.84
CA TYR A 130 -8.01 19.54 5.31
C TYR A 130 -7.52 18.60 4.20
N VAL A 131 -8.02 17.38 4.18
CA VAL A 131 -7.60 16.35 3.22
C VAL A 131 -8.76 15.89 2.32
N GLY A 132 -9.99 15.86 2.84
CA GLY A 132 -11.17 15.42 2.07
C GLY A 132 -11.41 16.22 0.80
N SER A 133 -10.96 17.49 0.74
CA SER A 133 -11.01 18.32 -0.48
C SER A 133 -10.15 17.80 -1.62
N ALA A 134 -9.15 16.94 -1.34
CA ALA A 134 -8.34 16.30 -2.36
C ALA A 134 -9.04 15.11 -3.03
N ASP A 135 -10.27 14.77 -2.59
CA ASP A 135 -11.11 13.69 -3.11
C ASP A 135 -10.39 12.34 -3.23
N LEU A 136 -9.50 12.04 -2.28
CA LEU A 136 -8.72 10.80 -2.27
C LEU A 136 -9.60 9.55 -2.19
N GLU A 137 -10.84 9.70 -1.74
CA GLU A 137 -11.83 8.62 -1.70
C GLU A 137 -12.33 8.21 -3.09
N SER A 138 -12.19 9.10 -4.09
CA SER A 138 -12.50 8.79 -5.49
C SER A 138 -11.37 8.10 -6.25
N TYR A 139 -10.21 7.88 -5.60
CA TYR A 139 -9.10 7.19 -6.20
C TYR A 139 -9.38 5.70 -6.34
N VAL A 140 -8.85 5.13 -7.41
CA VAL A 140 -8.93 3.70 -7.71
C VAL A 140 -7.54 3.13 -7.91
N CYS A 141 -7.36 1.87 -7.50
CA CYS A 141 -6.12 1.15 -7.71
C CYS A 141 -6.13 0.48 -9.08
N LEU A 142 -5.19 0.87 -9.93
CA LEU A 142 -4.89 0.21 -11.19
C LEU A 142 -3.75 -0.76 -10.97
N VAL A 143 -3.85 -1.97 -11.51
CA VAL A 143 -2.79 -2.96 -11.47
C VAL A 143 -2.44 -3.46 -12.86
N ASP A 144 -1.19 -3.87 -13.04
CA ASP A 144 -0.74 -4.62 -14.19
C ASP A 144 -0.43 -6.06 -13.78
N ASP A 145 -1.49 -6.89 -13.67
CA ASP A 145 -1.31 -8.32 -13.55
C ASP A 145 -0.98 -8.91 -14.93
N PRO A 146 0.23 -9.40 -15.16
CA PRO A 146 0.67 -9.83 -16.48
C PRO A 146 0.11 -11.19 -16.92
N ARG A 147 -0.53 -11.94 -16.01
CA ARG A 147 -1.03 -13.28 -16.27
C ARG A 147 -2.19 -13.27 -17.27
N GLN A 148 -2.11 -14.09 -18.31
CA GLN A 148 -3.05 -14.09 -19.44
C GLN A 148 -4.48 -14.48 -19.05
N GLU A 149 -4.66 -15.29 -18.01
CA GLU A 149 -5.96 -15.66 -17.46
C GLU A 149 -6.71 -14.49 -16.78
N HIS A 150 -6.01 -13.41 -16.45
CA HIS A 150 -6.58 -12.21 -15.83
C HIS A 150 -6.73 -11.11 -16.86
N ALA A 151 -7.93 -11.03 -17.45
CA ALA A 151 -8.20 -10.09 -18.53
C ALA A 151 -8.02 -8.61 -18.12
N LYS A 152 -7.40 -7.83 -19.01
CA LYS A 152 -7.35 -6.37 -18.87
C LYS A 152 -8.75 -5.77 -18.98
N GLY A 153 -9.00 -4.65 -18.27
CA GLY A 153 -10.31 -4.01 -18.18
C GLY A 153 -11.30 -4.73 -17.25
N LYS A 154 -10.83 -5.63 -16.39
CA LYS A 154 -11.66 -6.32 -15.39
C LYS A 154 -11.14 -6.06 -13.99
N LYS A 155 -12.06 -6.06 -13.01
CA LYS A 155 -11.70 -5.99 -11.60
C LYS A 155 -11.21 -7.34 -11.10
N ILE A 156 -10.17 -7.30 -10.28
CA ILE A 156 -9.72 -8.40 -9.44
C ILE A 156 -9.74 -7.96 -7.99
N GLY A 157 -10.04 -8.87 -7.08
CA GLY A 157 -9.96 -8.67 -5.64
C GLY A 157 -9.23 -9.85 -5.00
N ILE A 158 -8.79 -9.67 -3.77
CA ILE A 158 -8.08 -10.73 -3.05
C ILE A 158 -8.91 -11.15 -1.84
N GLU A 159 -9.15 -12.46 -1.70
CA GLU A 159 -9.88 -12.99 -0.56
C GLU A 159 -9.16 -12.68 0.75
N HIS A 160 -9.93 -12.26 1.76
CA HIS A 160 -9.43 -11.96 3.12
C HIS A 160 -8.38 -10.83 3.21
N LEU A 161 -8.20 -10.03 2.17
CA LEU A 161 -7.28 -8.90 2.19
C LEU A 161 -8.01 -7.64 2.67
N GLY A 162 -7.71 -7.20 3.90
CA GLY A 162 -8.28 -5.99 4.49
C GLY A 162 -7.80 -5.79 5.92
N ASN A 163 -7.77 -4.53 6.39
CA ASN A 163 -7.23 -4.15 7.70
C ASN A 163 -8.29 -3.51 8.62
N VAL A 164 -9.44 -3.11 8.09
CA VAL A 164 -10.48 -2.40 8.85
C VAL A 164 -11.80 -3.16 8.77
N ALA A 165 -12.31 -3.61 9.90
CA ALA A 165 -13.63 -4.26 9.96
C ALA A 165 -14.72 -3.32 9.46
N GLY A 166 -15.45 -3.74 8.41
CA GLY A 166 -16.47 -2.95 7.72
C GLY A 166 -15.92 -1.90 6.76
N GLY A 167 -14.62 -1.90 6.46
CA GLY A 167 -14.02 -1.07 5.42
C GLY A 167 -14.28 -1.59 4.01
N ASP A 168 -13.91 -0.77 3.01
CA ASP A 168 -14.01 -1.14 1.61
C ASP A 168 -13.07 -2.32 1.29
N PRO A 169 -13.48 -3.26 0.43
CA PRO A 169 -12.62 -4.36 0.01
C PRO A 169 -11.43 -3.84 -0.81
N THR A 170 -10.29 -4.53 -0.73
CA THR A 170 -9.15 -4.25 -1.60
C THR A 170 -9.42 -4.86 -2.97
N GLU A 171 -9.75 -4.01 -3.92
CA GLU A 171 -10.04 -4.36 -5.31
C GLU A 171 -9.18 -3.50 -6.25
N TYR A 172 -8.83 -4.07 -7.38
CA TYR A 172 -8.00 -3.43 -8.40
C TYR A 172 -8.68 -3.52 -9.76
N LEU A 173 -8.46 -2.52 -10.60
CA LEU A 173 -8.76 -2.61 -12.02
C LEU A 173 -7.49 -3.06 -12.77
N ASN A 174 -7.52 -4.24 -13.38
CA ASN A 174 -6.40 -4.75 -14.17
C ASN A 174 -6.33 -4.04 -15.52
N VAL A 175 -5.23 -3.34 -15.79
CA VAL A 175 -5.04 -2.52 -17.00
C VAL A 175 -3.68 -2.81 -17.65
N PRO A 176 -3.48 -2.43 -18.94
CA PRO A 176 -2.15 -2.47 -19.54
C PRO A 176 -1.17 -1.55 -18.79
N ASN A 177 0.09 -1.98 -18.66
CA ASN A 177 1.15 -1.18 -18.01
C ASN A 177 1.27 0.23 -18.61
N GLN A 178 1.20 0.36 -19.94
CA GLN A 178 1.27 1.67 -20.59
C GLN A 178 0.15 2.62 -20.13
N PHE A 179 -1.06 2.12 -19.90
CA PHE A 179 -2.14 2.96 -19.39
C PHE A 179 -1.86 3.47 -17.96
N MET A 180 -1.22 2.66 -17.10
CA MET A 180 -0.76 3.12 -15.78
C MET A 180 0.26 4.26 -15.92
N LYS A 181 1.26 4.10 -16.80
CA LYS A 181 2.26 5.13 -17.09
C LYS A 181 1.62 6.42 -17.58
N ASP A 182 0.68 6.33 -18.50
CA ASP A 182 -0.02 7.50 -19.06
C ASP A 182 -0.80 8.26 -17.97
N CYS A 183 -1.50 7.55 -17.08
CA CYS A 183 -2.20 8.17 -15.94
C CYS A 183 -1.22 8.86 -14.97
N VAL A 184 -0.14 8.19 -14.58
CA VAL A 184 0.88 8.76 -13.68
C VAL A 184 1.49 10.02 -14.30
N ARG A 185 1.87 9.94 -15.57
CA ARG A 185 2.44 11.06 -16.32
C ARG A 185 1.47 12.24 -16.36
N GLN A 186 0.21 12.00 -16.72
CA GLN A 186 -0.81 13.05 -16.79
C GLN A 186 -0.98 13.76 -15.44
N ILE A 187 -1.04 13.02 -14.33
CA ILE A 187 -1.17 13.62 -12.99
C ILE A 187 0.05 14.49 -12.67
N LEU A 188 1.25 14.00 -12.92
CA LEU A 188 2.48 14.73 -12.63
C LEU A 188 2.63 16.00 -13.50
N GLU A 189 2.34 15.92 -14.80
CA GLU A 189 2.51 17.05 -15.75
C GLU A 189 1.40 18.10 -15.58
N GLU A 190 0.14 17.70 -15.42
CA GLU A 190 -1.00 18.62 -15.41
C GLU A 190 -1.36 19.14 -14.01
N GLN A 191 -1.19 18.31 -12.98
CA GLN A 191 -1.64 18.63 -11.61
C GLN A 191 -0.47 18.89 -10.65
N GLY A 192 0.73 18.36 -10.95
CA GLY A 192 1.91 18.50 -10.10
C GLY A 192 1.78 17.84 -8.72
N ILE A 193 0.92 16.83 -8.60
CA ILE A 193 0.72 16.10 -7.34
C ILE A 193 1.41 14.73 -7.38
N PRO A 194 1.94 14.24 -6.23
CA PRO A 194 2.53 12.91 -6.16
C PRO A 194 1.51 11.79 -6.45
N VAL A 195 1.99 10.67 -7.00
CA VAL A 195 1.18 9.49 -7.28
C VAL A 195 1.72 8.31 -6.48
N TRP A 196 0.89 7.76 -5.59
CA TRP A 196 1.21 6.54 -4.83
C TRP A 196 1.28 5.33 -5.77
N PHE A 197 2.30 4.48 -5.55
CA PHE A 197 2.47 3.25 -6.31
C PHE A 197 3.10 2.14 -5.47
N GLY A 198 2.85 0.89 -5.88
CA GLY A 198 3.46 -0.30 -5.32
C GLY A 198 4.32 -1.03 -6.35
N ALA A 199 5.49 -1.49 -5.91
CA ALA A 199 6.47 -2.16 -6.75
C ALA A 199 7.19 -3.29 -6.02
N ASP A 200 7.84 -4.19 -6.79
CA ASP A 200 8.93 -5.00 -6.27
C ASP A 200 10.22 -4.17 -6.32
N CYS A 201 10.60 -3.57 -5.21
CA CYS A 201 11.67 -2.58 -5.18
C CYS A 201 13.10 -3.15 -5.09
N HIS A 202 13.24 -4.46 -4.85
CA HIS A 202 14.56 -5.09 -4.64
C HIS A 202 15.34 -5.39 -5.93
N PRO A 203 14.72 -5.84 -7.03
CA PRO A 203 15.46 -6.19 -8.23
C PRO A 203 16.12 -4.97 -8.88
N MET A 204 17.35 -5.15 -9.35
CA MET A 204 18.06 -4.14 -10.13
C MET A 204 18.02 -2.73 -9.48
N MET A 205 18.38 -2.68 -8.20
CA MET A 205 18.42 -1.47 -7.39
C MET A 205 19.84 -1.14 -6.97
N ASP A 206 20.31 0.08 -7.27
CA ASP A 206 21.45 0.68 -6.60
C ASP A 206 20.93 1.60 -5.47
N ARG A 207 20.91 1.04 -4.26
CA ARG A 207 20.35 1.73 -3.10
C ARG A 207 21.17 2.96 -2.68
N GLU A 208 22.48 2.92 -2.86
CA GLU A 208 23.39 3.99 -2.43
C GLU A 208 23.25 5.21 -3.33
N ASN A 209 23.25 4.99 -4.65
CA ASN A 209 23.10 6.04 -5.64
C ASN A 209 21.65 6.40 -5.98
N GLY A 210 20.68 5.63 -5.49
CA GLY A 210 19.27 5.88 -5.70
C GLY A 210 18.80 5.65 -7.13
N ALA A 211 19.15 4.48 -7.69
CA ALA A 211 18.80 4.16 -9.06
C ALA A 211 18.10 2.80 -9.17
N TRP A 212 17.08 2.76 -10.02
CA TRP A 212 16.44 1.56 -10.54
C TRP A 212 16.53 1.56 -12.07
N ALA A 213 17.17 0.55 -12.63
CA ALA A 213 17.19 0.33 -14.08
C ALA A 213 17.40 -1.16 -14.36
N THR A 214 16.81 -1.66 -15.44
CA THR A 214 16.84 -3.10 -15.76
C THR A 214 18.23 -3.65 -16.12
N ASP A 215 19.16 -2.74 -16.42
CA ASP A 215 20.53 -3.07 -16.86
C ASP A 215 21.63 -2.65 -15.86
N LEU A 216 21.30 -2.38 -14.60
CA LEU A 216 22.29 -1.99 -13.58
C LEU A 216 23.36 -3.05 -13.33
N PHE A 217 22.97 -4.34 -13.35
CA PHE A 217 23.84 -5.45 -13.01
C PHE A 217 23.76 -6.55 -14.06
N GLU A 218 24.89 -6.95 -14.61
CA GLU A 218 24.99 -7.99 -15.65
C GLU A 218 25.19 -9.39 -15.03
N TYR A 219 24.32 -9.80 -14.12
CA TYR A 219 24.43 -11.08 -13.40
C TYR A 219 24.58 -12.28 -14.32
N GLY A 220 23.82 -12.32 -15.43
CA GLY A 220 23.92 -13.39 -16.42
C GLY A 220 25.32 -13.53 -17.01
N LYS A 221 25.99 -12.42 -17.32
CA LYS A 221 27.38 -12.43 -17.81
C LYS A 221 28.37 -12.87 -16.74
N VAL A 222 28.19 -12.43 -15.49
CA VAL A 222 29.10 -12.74 -14.38
C VAL A 222 29.02 -14.22 -14.02
N TYR A 223 27.82 -14.78 -13.94
CA TYR A 223 27.61 -16.16 -13.52
C TYR A 223 27.57 -17.16 -14.68
N GLY A 224 27.46 -16.69 -15.92
CA GLY A 224 27.31 -17.57 -17.10
C GLY A 224 25.99 -18.33 -17.12
N VAL A 225 24.94 -17.75 -16.55
CA VAL A 225 23.60 -18.34 -16.40
C VAL A 225 22.59 -17.38 -17.01
N ASP A 226 21.58 -17.94 -17.67
CA ASP A 226 20.42 -17.19 -18.13
C ASP A 226 19.42 -17.05 -16.99
N PHE A 227 19.09 -15.80 -16.60
CA PHE A 227 18.10 -15.44 -15.59
C PHE A 227 16.87 -14.76 -16.20
N ASP A 228 16.65 -14.93 -17.50
CA ASP A 228 15.59 -14.23 -18.24
C ASP A 228 14.20 -14.81 -17.91
N LEU A 229 13.61 -14.29 -16.82
CA LEU A 229 12.21 -14.48 -16.48
C LEU A 229 11.42 -13.24 -16.86
N ASN A 230 10.41 -13.38 -17.72
CA ASN A 230 9.48 -12.30 -18.01
C ASN A 230 8.61 -11.98 -16.78
N LYS A 231 7.92 -10.82 -16.78
CA LYS A 231 7.10 -10.37 -15.65
C LYS A 231 6.01 -11.37 -15.27
N GLU A 232 5.35 -12.02 -16.25
CA GLU A 232 4.31 -13.03 -16.02
C GLU A 232 4.87 -14.23 -15.24
N ASP A 233 6.01 -14.76 -15.68
CA ASP A 233 6.64 -15.92 -15.04
C ASP A 233 7.15 -15.58 -13.64
N ARG A 234 7.73 -14.39 -13.42
CA ARG A 234 8.12 -13.94 -12.08
C ARG A 234 6.95 -13.93 -11.10
N VAL A 235 5.80 -13.38 -11.50
CA VAL A 235 4.58 -13.40 -10.67
C VAL A 235 4.08 -14.82 -10.46
N ARG A 236 4.01 -15.62 -11.54
CA ARG A 236 3.47 -16.97 -11.51
C ARG A 236 4.27 -17.94 -10.63
N PHE A 237 5.60 -17.77 -10.60
CA PHE A 237 6.51 -18.60 -9.82
C PHE A 237 6.92 -18.01 -8.48
N ALA A 238 6.27 -16.90 -8.05
CA ALA A 238 6.54 -16.21 -6.81
C ALA A 238 8.00 -15.68 -6.67
N ASP A 239 8.61 -15.32 -7.79
CA ASP A 239 9.91 -14.65 -7.84
C ASP A 239 9.77 -13.12 -7.64
N SER A 240 8.59 -12.55 -7.92
CA SER A 240 8.29 -11.13 -7.76
C SER A 240 6.87 -10.92 -7.26
N ALA A 241 6.72 -10.00 -6.32
CA ALA A 241 5.45 -9.48 -5.84
C ALA A 241 5.64 -8.03 -5.39
N MET A 242 4.57 -7.26 -5.31
CA MET A 242 4.62 -5.92 -4.73
C MET A 242 5.05 -6.02 -3.25
N ASN A 243 6.20 -5.44 -2.91
CA ASN A 243 6.76 -5.50 -1.57
C ASN A 243 7.05 -4.13 -0.94
N HIS A 244 6.87 -3.04 -1.70
CA HIS A 244 7.13 -1.70 -1.20
C HIS A 244 6.27 -0.64 -1.87
N ALA A 245 5.81 0.35 -1.09
CA ALA A 245 5.03 1.48 -1.57
C ALA A 245 5.85 2.78 -1.53
N MET A 246 5.71 3.58 -2.56
CA MET A 246 6.43 4.84 -2.74
C MET A 246 5.55 5.87 -3.47
N ALA A 247 6.10 7.05 -3.78
CA ALA A 247 5.40 8.07 -4.54
C ALA A 247 6.20 8.53 -5.76
N PHE A 248 5.58 8.53 -6.94
CA PHE A 248 6.10 9.27 -8.08
C PHE A 248 5.94 10.77 -7.84
N VAL A 249 7.00 11.54 -8.01
CA VAL A 249 7.03 13.00 -7.80
C VAL A 249 7.55 13.78 -9.00
N GLY A 250 7.93 13.10 -10.06
CA GLY A 250 8.39 13.73 -11.30
C GLY A 250 8.57 12.74 -12.43
N VAL A 251 8.59 13.24 -13.65
CA VAL A 251 8.80 12.49 -14.89
C VAL A 251 9.75 13.24 -15.82
N ASP A 252 10.65 12.51 -16.45
CA ASP A 252 11.55 13.01 -17.50
C ASP A 252 11.07 12.50 -18.87
N VAL A 253 10.61 13.42 -19.70
CA VAL A 253 10.09 13.14 -21.03
C VAL A 253 11.10 13.60 -22.08
N ALA A 254 11.27 12.82 -23.14
CA ALA A 254 12.16 13.16 -24.24
C ALA A 254 11.67 14.40 -25.02
N GLU A 255 12.52 14.96 -25.87
CA GLU A 255 12.20 16.15 -26.71
C GLU A 255 11.01 15.91 -27.65
N ASP A 256 10.70 14.66 -27.98
CA ASP A 256 9.54 14.29 -28.79
C ASP A 256 8.19 14.52 -28.08
N GLY A 257 8.21 14.84 -26.79
CA GLY A 257 7.04 15.06 -25.95
C GLY A 257 6.22 13.79 -25.65
N THR A 258 6.65 12.62 -26.11
CA THR A 258 5.90 11.37 -26.02
C THR A 258 6.63 10.27 -25.24
N THR A 259 7.93 10.14 -25.43
CA THR A 259 8.75 9.10 -24.82
C THR A 259 9.10 9.45 -23.37
N THR A 260 8.64 8.68 -22.42
CA THR A 260 9.09 8.76 -21.03
C THR A 260 10.44 8.05 -20.90
N ARG A 261 11.41 8.71 -20.27
CA ARG A 261 12.75 8.17 -20.05
C ARG A 261 12.94 7.70 -18.63
N ARG A 262 12.51 8.49 -17.66
CA ARG A 262 12.76 8.25 -16.22
C ARG A 262 11.67 8.86 -15.37
N TRP A 263 11.54 8.30 -14.18
CA TRP A 263 10.64 8.74 -13.12
C TRP A 263 11.44 9.14 -11.90
N ARG A 264 11.03 10.22 -11.23
CA ARG A 264 11.55 10.57 -9.91
C ARG A 264 10.62 10.04 -8.86
N VAL A 265 11.21 9.33 -7.90
CA VAL A 265 10.49 8.64 -6.82
C VAL A 265 10.89 9.22 -5.48
N GLU A 266 9.93 9.54 -4.62
CA GLU A 266 10.15 9.80 -3.21
C GLU A 266 9.93 8.51 -2.42
N ASN A 267 10.95 8.14 -1.61
CA ASN A 267 10.95 6.92 -0.82
C ASN A 267 10.92 7.23 0.68
N SER A 268 10.45 6.27 1.49
CA SER A 268 10.29 6.40 2.94
C SER A 268 11.55 6.08 3.78
N TRP A 269 12.70 5.78 3.14
CA TRP A 269 13.91 5.31 3.83
C TRP A 269 14.79 6.43 4.44
N GLY A 270 14.27 7.65 4.49
CA GLY A 270 14.94 8.81 5.08
C GLY A 270 15.87 9.53 4.11
N ASP A 271 16.38 10.68 4.55
CA ASP A 271 17.15 11.64 3.76
C ASP A 271 18.66 11.34 3.62
N LYS A 272 19.13 10.26 4.27
CA LYS A 272 20.54 9.86 4.23
C LYS A 272 20.88 8.89 3.09
N ILE A 273 19.88 8.45 2.34
CA ILE A 273 20.01 7.47 1.25
C ILE A 273 19.72 8.17 -0.07
N ALA A 274 20.43 7.78 -1.12
CA ALA A 274 20.25 8.33 -2.47
C ALA A 274 20.38 9.87 -2.50
N ASP A 275 19.58 10.54 -3.32
CA ASP A 275 19.51 12.01 -3.34
C ASP A 275 18.48 12.50 -2.31
N LYS A 276 18.86 12.49 -1.02
CA LYS A 276 18.00 12.91 0.11
C LYS A 276 16.65 12.17 0.16
N GLY A 277 16.68 10.86 -0.06
CA GLY A 277 15.49 10.02 -0.06
C GLY A 277 14.81 9.89 -1.44
N TYR A 278 15.29 10.62 -2.46
CA TYR A 278 14.76 10.53 -3.81
C TYR A 278 15.58 9.58 -4.67
N PHE A 279 14.86 8.81 -5.48
CA PHE A 279 15.42 7.84 -6.41
C PHE A 279 15.06 8.20 -7.85
N THR A 280 15.84 7.68 -8.79
CA THR A 280 15.56 7.73 -10.22
C THR A 280 15.27 6.33 -10.75
N MET A 281 14.14 6.16 -11.41
CA MET A 281 13.69 4.89 -11.98
C MET A 281 13.66 5.01 -13.51
N SER A 282 14.25 4.05 -14.23
CA SER A 282 14.11 3.99 -15.70
C SER A 282 12.69 3.58 -16.10
N ASP A 283 12.23 3.95 -17.28
CA ASP A 283 10.91 3.59 -17.78
C ASP A 283 10.75 2.09 -18.01
N ASP A 284 11.83 1.40 -18.40
CA ASP A 284 11.85 -0.06 -18.55
C ASP A 284 11.69 -0.75 -17.20
N TRP A 285 12.30 -0.21 -16.13
CA TRP A 285 12.13 -0.77 -14.80
C TRP A 285 10.68 -0.61 -14.29
N PHE A 286 10.03 0.52 -14.58
CA PHE A 286 8.60 0.69 -14.30
C PHE A 286 7.80 -0.46 -14.94
N THR A 287 8.05 -0.75 -16.22
CA THR A 287 7.35 -1.83 -16.93
C THR A 287 7.47 -3.17 -16.20
N GLU A 288 8.68 -3.49 -15.73
CA GLU A 288 8.98 -4.80 -15.18
C GLU A 288 8.55 -4.98 -13.73
N TYR A 289 8.61 -3.92 -12.89
CA TYR A 289 8.52 -4.09 -11.44
C TYR A 289 7.45 -3.23 -10.75
N VAL A 290 6.85 -2.27 -11.43
CA VAL A 290 5.67 -1.56 -10.88
C VAL A 290 4.42 -2.39 -11.15
N TYR A 291 3.66 -2.64 -10.09
CA TYR A 291 2.45 -3.46 -10.13
C TYR A 291 1.18 -2.65 -9.91
N GLU A 292 1.20 -1.61 -9.10
CA GLU A 292 0.02 -0.85 -8.71
C GLU A 292 0.28 0.65 -8.74
N VAL A 293 -0.75 1.43 -9.14
CA VAL A 293 -0.81 2.89 -8.97
C VAL A 293 -2.20 3.31 -8.50
N ALA A 294 -2.27 4.31 -7.62
CA ALA A 294 -3.53 4.91 -7.21
C ALA A 294 -3.80 6.19 -8.00
N VAL A 295 -4.92 6.24 -8.73
CA VAL A 295 -5.26 7.37 -9.61
C VAL A 295 -6.71 7.82 -9.42
N PRO A 296 -7.04 9.11 -9.67
CA PRO A 296 -8.41 9.58 -9.66
C PRO A 296 -9.29 8.83 -10.67
N LYS A 297 -10.46 8.34 -10.24
CA LYS A 297 -11.45 7.69 -11.13
C LYS A 297 -11.80 8.55 -12.36
N ALA A 298 -11.75 9.86 -12.22
CA ALA A 298 -12.03 10.80 -13.30
C ALA A 298 -11.08 10.71 -14.50
N LEU A 299 -9.88 10.15 -14.34
CA LEU A 299 -8.93 9.94 -15.44
C LEU A 299 -9.26 8.70 -16.29
N LEU A 300 -10.11 7.84 -15.81
CA LEU A 300 -10.42 6.60 -16.50
C LEU A 300 -11.37 6.87 -17.69
N PRO A 301 -11.14 6.26 -18.86
CA PRO A 301 -12.10 6.26 -19.95
C PRO A 301 -13.41 5.56 -19.53
N ALA A 302 -14.50 5.88 -20.21
CA ALA A 302 -15.84 5.40 -19.86
C ALA A 302 -15.94 3.87 -19.71
N GLU A 303 -15.22 3.12 -20.52
CA GLU A 303 -15.18 1.65 -20.46
C GLU A 303 -14.56 1.14 -19.14
N TYR A 304 -13.49 1.78 -18.64
CA TYR A 304 -12.87 1.42 -17.38
C TYR A 304 -13.69 1.91 -16.17
N GLN A 305 -14.36 3.07 -16.30
CA GLN A 305 -15.29 3.52 -15.27
C GLN A 305 -16.47 2.54 -15.12
N ALA A 306 -17.03 2.04 -16.23
CA ALA A 306 -18.09 1.04 -16.20
C ALA A 306 -17.62 -0.30 -15.60
N ALA A 307 -16.36 -0.70 -15.84
CA ALA A 307 -15.80 -1.93 -15.26
C ALA A 307 -15.68 -1.87 -13.73
N LEU A 308 -15.58 -0.68 -13.14
CA LEU A 308 -15.56 -0.53 -11.68
C LEU A 308 -16.88 -0.93 -11.01
N ASP A 309 -17.99 -0.87 -11.73
CA ASP A 309 -19.30 -1.26 -11.23
C ASP A 309 -19.59 -2.77 -11.40
N GLU A 310 -18.72 -3.50 -12.15
CA GLU A 310 -18.81 -4.95 -12.28
C GLU A 310 -18.24 -5.65 -11.02
N PRO A 311 -18.71 -6.87 -10.69
CA PRO A 311 -18.12 -7.64 -9.57
C PRO A 311 -16.67 -8.01 -9.88
N ALA A 312 -15.82 -7.96 -8.84
CA ALA A 312 -14.42 -8.39 -8.94
C ALA A 312 -14.32 -9.93 -9.07
N THR A 313 -13.37 -10.40 -9.88
CA THR A 313 -12.90 -11.79 -9.80
C THR A 313 -12.04 -11.94 -8.56
N MET A 314 -12.48 -12.75 -7.60
CA MET A 314 -11.74 -12.95 -6.35
C MET A 314 -10.62 -13.97 -6.56
N LEU A 315 -9.41 -13.55 -6.26
CA LEU A 315 -8.21 -14.38 -6.23
C LEU A 315 -7.99 -14.90 -4.81
N PRO A 316 -7.35 -16.07 -4.64
CA PRO A 316 -7.15 -16.63 -3.32
C PRO A 316 -6.25 -15.74 -2.46
N ALA A 317 -6.40 -15.81 -1.13
CA ALA A 317 -5.65 -14.97 -0.18
C ALA A 317 -4.12 -14.98 -0.34
N TRP A 318 -3.57 -16.06 -0.88
CA TRP A 318 -2.13 -16.24 -1.16
C TRP A 318 -1.71 -15.85 -2.58
N ASP A 319 -2.58 -15.18 -3.33
CA ASP A 319 -2.20 -14.70 -4.66
C ASP A 319 -1.11 -13.61 -4.55
N PRO A 320 -0.07 -13.63 -5.41
CA PRO A 320 1.00 -12.61 -5.37
C PRO A 320 0.51 -11.17 -5.50
N MET A 321 -0.64 -10.93 -6.15
CA MET A 321 -1.24 -9.60 -6.25
C MET A 321 -1.83 -9.09 -4.93
N GLY A 322 -1.91 -9.93 -3.90
CA GLY A 322 -2.32 -9.58 -2.55
C GLY A 322 -1.16 -9.30 -1.59
N ALA A 323 0.06 -9.27 -2.07
CA ALA A 323 1.21 -8.95 -1.24
C ALA A 323 1.09 -7.52 -0.69
N LEU A 324 1.48 -7.34 0.58
CA LEU A 324 1.46 -6.04 1.24
C LEU A 324 2.77 -5.31 0.99
N ALA A 325 2.69 -4.02 0.75
CA ALA A 325 3.84 -3.14 0.69
C ALA A 325 4.28 -2.77 2.12
N ASP A 326 5.55 -3.04 2.45
CA ASP A 326 6.21 -2.71 3.72
C ASP A 326 6.94 -1.36 3.65
#